data_6f40b512d9fe6b39e587fc8e1c44531d
#
_entry.id   6f40b512d9fe6b39e587fc8e1c44531d
#
_cell.length_a   1.000
_cell.length_b   1.000
_cell.length_c   1.000
_cell.angle_alpha   90.00
_cell.angle_beta   90.00
_cell.angle_gamma   90.00
#
_symmetry.space_group_name_H-M   'P 1'
#
loop_
_entity.id
_entity.type
_entity.pdbx_description
1 polymer ?
#
loop_
_entity_poly.entity_id
_entity_poly.type
_entity_poly.pdbx_seq_one_letter_code
_entity_poly.pdbx_strand_id
1 'polypeptide(L)'
;MKTGIAVCFPGTGFTCKEALFERLASDYSARGYDVMKLDFSHIPFREIESLEEAVAVAQRAVKRQLGGVTFADYEDVVFLSKSLGTILAAHYERDYALNPRHLYLTPLNKTLSLVGPESRVISMVLGTQDRFLTGKALGAFCEERNIPYFLIEGVNH
;
A
#
# COMPACT_ATOMS: atom_id res chain seq x y z
N MET A 1 -10.89 -22.18 7.49
CA MET A 1 -10.08 -21.08 6.94
C MET A 1 -11.00 -19.93 6.54
N LYS A 2 -10.59 -18.70 6.83
CA LYS A 2 -11.37 -17.51 6.51
C LYS A 2 -11.15 -17.11 5.05
N THR A 3 -12.14 -16.43 4.43
CA THR A 3 -12.10 -16.05 3.02
C THR A 3 -10.92 -15.15 2.69
N GLY A 4 -10.72 -14.11 3.45
CA GLY A 4 -9.60 -13.20 3.20
C GLY A 4 -9.50 -12.07 4.20
N ILE A 5 -8.38 -11.37 4.14
CA ILE A 5 -8.15 -10.15 4.90
C ILE A 5 -7.62 -9.08 3.95
N ALA A 6 -8.17 -7.87 4.06
CA ALA A 6 -7.69 -6.69 3.38
C ALA A 6 -7.09 -5.73 4.41
N VAL A 7 -5.83 -5.37 4.23
CA VAL A 7 -5.13 -4.44 5.12
C VAL A 7 -4.90 -3.13 4.37
N CYS A 8 -5.34 -2.02 4.96
CA CYS A 8 -5.16 -0.68 4.41
C CYS A 8 -3.95 0.00 5.02
N PHE A 9 -2.99 0.37 4.18
CA PHE A 9 -1.76 1.06 4.55
C PHE A 9 -1.86 2.53 4.12
N PRO A 10 -2.15 3.45 5.04
CA PRO A 10 -2.35 4.87 4.68
C PRO A 10 -1.04 5.59 4.38
N GLY A 11 -1.16 6.81 3.84
CA GLY A 11 -0.04 7.73 3.65
C GLY A 11 0.14 8.66 4.84
N THR A 12 1.03 9.65 4.70
CA THR A 12 1.33 10.59 5.78
C THR A 12 0.20 11.58 6.05
N GLY A 13 -0.48 12.02 4.99
CA GLY A 13 -1.62 12.93 5.10
C GLY A 13 -2.90 12.35 4.53
N PHE A 14 -2.91 11.07 4.22
CA PHE A 14 -4.05 10.38 3.61
C PHE A 14 -4.38 9.17 4.48
N THR A 15 -5.33 9.37 5.38
CA THR A 15 -5.70 8.35 6.37
C THR A 15 -6.68 7.32 5.80
N CYS A 16 -6.91 6.25 6.55
CA CYS A 16 -7.90 5.25 6.18
C CYS A 16 -9.35 5.76 6.32
N LYS A 17 -9.55 6.97 6.82
CA LYS A 17 -10.85 7.64 6.87
C LYS A 17 -11.22 8.33 5.55
N GLU A 18 -10.26 8.47 4.64
CA GLU A 18 -10.52 9.05 3.32
C GLU A 18 -11.49 8.18 2.52
N ALA A 19 -12.32 8.84 1.68
CA ALA A 19 -13.37 8.17 0.93
C ALA A 19 -12.88 6.97 0.11
N LEU A 20 -11.69 7.07 -0.45
CA LEU A 20 -11.11 5.99 -1.25
C LEU A 20 -10.91 4.71 -0.42
N PHE A 21 -10.29 4.83 0.76
CA PHE A 21 -10.10 3.68 1.64
C PHE A 21 -11.42 3.17 2.22
N GLU A 22 -12.34 4.07 2.55
CA GLU A 22 -13.67 3.68 3.01
C GLU A 22 -14.41 2.84 1.97
N ARG A 23 -14.31 3.24 0.69
CA ARG A 23 -14.95 2.52 -0.41
C ARG A 23 -14.29 1.15 -0.62
N LEU A 24 -12.96 1.09 -0.65
CA LEU A 24 -12.24 -0.17 -0.79
C LEU A 24 -12.54 -1.12 0.36
N ALA A 25 -12.52 -0.61 1.59
CA ALA A 25 -12.84 -1.39 2.78
C ALA A 25 -14.25 -1.97 2.71
N SER A 26 -15.22 -1.15 2.30
CA SER A 26 -16.61 -1.57 2.14
C SER A 26 -16.75 -2.66 1.09
N ASP A 27 -16.07 -2.51 -0.05
CA ASP A 27 -16.12 -3.49 -1.14
C ASP A 27 -15.54 -4.84 -0.71
N TYR A 28 -14.43 -4.87 0.00
CA TYR A 28 -13.85 -6.12 0.51
C TYR A 28 -14.67 -6.72 1.64
N SER A 29 -15.20 -5.89 2.54
CA SER A 29 -16.09 -6.37 3.60
C SER A 29 -17.33 -7.05 3.02
N ALA A 30 -17.91 -6.48 1.95
CA ALA A 30 -19.07 -7.06 1.27
C ALA A 30 -18.76 -8.42 0.64
N ARG A 31 -17.50 -8.70 0.34
CA ARG A 31 -17.06 -10.00 -0.19
C ARG A 31 -16.71 -11.01 0.91
N GLY A 32 -16.91 -10.66 2.16
CA GLY A 32 -16.62 -11.54 3.30
C GLY A 32 -15.19 -11.47 3.81
N TYR A 33 -14.42 -10.45 3.43
CA TYR A 33 -13.07 -10.23 3.94
C TYR A 33 -13.13 -9.52 5.30
N ASP A 34 -12.23 -9.91 6.19
CA ASP A 34 -11.91 -9.07 7.33
C ASP A 34 -11.15 -7.86 6.82
N VAL A 35 -11.38 -6.69 7.38
CA VAL A 35 -10.70 -5.46 6.98
C VAL A 35 -9.96 -4.88 8.18
N MET A 36 -8.68 -4.58 7.98
CA MET A 36 -7.86 -3.93 8.98
C MET A 36 -7.32 -2.61 8.43
N LYS A 37 -7.62 -1.51 9.13
CA LYS A 37 -7.19 -0.18 8.75
C LYS A 37 -6.08 0.25 9.69
N LEU A 38 -4.87 0.40 9.16
CA LEU A 38 -3.75 0.88 9.96
C LEU A 38 -3.94 2.36 10.28
N ASP A 39 -3.51 2.75 11.47
CA ASP A 39 -3.66 4.11 11.97
C ASP A 39 -2.28 4.70 12.30
N PHE A 40 -1.91 5.77 11.60
CA PHE A 40 -0.67 6.49 11.80
C PHE A 40 -0.92 7.90 12.39
N SER A 41 -2.12 8.18 12.90
CA SER A 41 -2.49 9.50 13.39
C SER A 41 -1.63 9.99 14.55
N HIS A 42 -1.01 9.06 15.29
CA HIS A 42 -0.10 9.37 16.41
C HIS A 42 1.33 9.71 15.96
N ILE A 43 1.65 9.55 14.67
CA ILE A 43 2.99 9.81 14.16
C ILE A 43 3.07 11.25 13.66
N PRO A 44 4.00 12.08 14.22
CA PRO A 44 4.13 13.48 13.80
C PRO A 44 4.96 13.60 12.52
N PHE A 45 4.44 13.14 11.39
CA PHE A 45 5.16 13.12 10.12
C PHE A 45 5.70 14.50 9.70
N ARG A 46 5.00 15.58 10.05
CA ARG A 46 5.44 16.94 9.71
C ARG A 46 6.76 17.32 10.38
N GLU A 47 7.08 16.67 11.48
CA GLU A 47 8.34 16.91 12.22
C GLU A 47 9.45 15.97 11.80
N ILE A 48 9.17 15.02 10.92
CA ILE A 48 10.16 14.05 10.44
C ILE A 48 10.72 14.56 9.10
N GLU A 49 12.02 14.76 9.04
CA GLU A 49 12.67 15.40 7.91
C GLU A 49 12.99 14.46 6.73
N SER A 50 13.28 13.19 7.02
CA SER A 50 13.66 12.24 5.98
C SER A 50 12.62 11.16 5.74
N LEU A 51 12.55 10.69 4.48
CA LEU A 51 11.70 9.56 4.13
C LEU A 51 12.13 8.29 4.89
N GLU A 52 13.43 8.07 5.02
CA GLU A 52 13.97 6.91 5.75
C GLU A 52 13.49 6.86 7.19
N GLU A 53 13.54 8.00 7.87
CA GLU A 53 13.07 8.09 9.26
C GLU A 53 11.54 7.89 9.34
N ALA A 54 10.79 8.49 8.44
CA ALA A 54 9.34 8.32 8.39
C ALA A 54 8.97 6.85 8.17
N VAL A 55 9.65 6.16 7.27
CA VAL A 55 9.46 4.74 7.03
C VAL A 55 9.78 3.92 8.27
N ALA A 56 10.91 4.19 8.92
CA ALA A 56 11.31 3.44 10.12
C ALA A 56 10.30 3.58 11.26
N VAL A 57 9.82 4.81 11.50
CA VAL A 57 8.80 5.06 12.53
C VAL A 57 7.50 4.35 12.20
N ALA A 58 7.04 4.48 10.95
CA ALA A 58 5.79 3.86 10.52
C ALA A 58 5.88 2.33 10.51
N GLN A 59 7.04 1.75 10.15
CA GLN A 59 7.23 0.30 10.20
C GLN A 59 7.00 -0.26 11.61
N ARG A 60 7.45 0.45 12.63
CA ARG A 60 7.19 0.03 14.02
C ARG A 60 5.70 0.02 14.34
N ALA A 61 4.96 1.01 13.85
CA ALA A 61 3.52 1.06 14.03
C ALA A 61 2.80 -0.08 13.29
N VAL A 62 3.24 -0.37 12.07
CA VAL A 62 2.70 -1.49 11.27
C VAL A 62 2.92 -2.81 12.01
N LYS A 63 4.15 -3.05 12.46
CA LYS A 63 4.50 -4.29 13.17
C LYS A 63 3.65 -4.46 14.42
N ARG A 64 3.45 -3.40 15.18
CA ARG A 64 2.63 -3.44 16.39
C ARG A 64 1.16 -3.71 16.07
N GLN A 65 0.61 -3.02 15.08
CA GLN A 65 -0.81 -3.14 14.74
C GLN A 65 -1.15 -4.46 14.06
N LEU A 66 -0.24 -5.04 13.29
CA LEU A 66 -0.44 -6.32 12.63
C LEU A 66 0.05 -7.52 13.44
N GLY A 67 0.66 -7.30 14.59
CA GLY A 67 1.28 -8.36 15.38
C GLY A 67 0.30 -9.44 15.87
N GLY A 68 -0.98 -9.12 15.99
CA GLY A 68 -2.01 -10.08 16.39
C GLY A 68 -2.69 -10.80 15.23
N VAL A 69 -2.31 -10.50 14.00
CA VAL A 69 -2.94 -11.10 12.80
C VAL A 69 -2.19 -12.36 12.40
N THR A 70 -2.92 -13.46 12.27
CA THR A 70 -2.39 -14.72 11.73
C THR A 70 -2.78 -14.83 10.26
N PHE A 71 -1.91 -14.37 9.38
CA PHE A 71 -2.21 -14.33 7.94
C PHE A 71 -2.46 -15.72 7.34
N ALA A 72 -1.85 -16.75 7.89
CA ALA A 72 -2.06 -18.13 7.44
C ALA A 72 -3.50 -18.63 7.64
N ASP A 73 -4.30 -17.95 8.46
CA ASP A 73 -5.71 -18.30 8.65
C ASP A 73 -6.61 -17.86 7.50
N TYR A 74 -6.08 -17.12 6.55
CA TYR A 74 -6.84 -16.55 5.44
C TYR A 74 -6.44 -17.17 4.10
N GLU A 75 -7.44 -17.44 3.27
CA GLU A 75 -7.19 -17.95 1.90
C GLU A 75 -6.56 -16.90 1.00
N ASP A 76 -6.91 -15.63 1.21
CA ASP A 76 -6.42 -14.52 0.41
C ASP A 76 -6.04 -13.34 1.30
N VAL A 77 -4.89 -12.74 1.02
CA VAL A 77 -4.41 -11.56 1.72
C VAL A 77 -4.22 -10.44 0.70
N VAL A 78 -4.84 -9.30 0.93
CA VAL A 78 -4.77 -8.13 0.04
C VAL A 78 -4.25 -6.94 0.82
N PHE A 79 -3.22 -6.29 0.28
CA PHE A 79 -2.68 -5.05 0.82
C PHE A 79 -3.08 -3.89 -0.07
N LEU A 80 -3.85 -2.96 0.50
CA LEU A 80 -4.34 -1.76 -0.16
C LEU A 80 -3.52 -0.59 0.38
N SER A 81 -2.66 -0.01 -0.44
CA SER A 81 -1.68 0.96 0.07
C SER A 81 -1.64 2.24 -0.75
N LYS A 82 -1.30 3.35 -0.08
CA LYS A 82 -1.20 4.66 -0.72
C LYS A 82 0.03 5.42 -0.24
N SER A 83 0.78 6.01 -1.18
CA SER A 83 1.92 6.89 -0.91
C SER A 83 2.96 6.20 -0.01
N LEU A 84 3.29 6.77 1.14
CA LEU A 84 4.19 6.13 2.11
C LEU A 84 3.74 4.70 2.45
N GLY A 85 2.44 4.48 2.52
CA GLY A 85 1.88 3.15 2.78
C GLY A 85 2.30 2.11 1.76
N THR A 86 2.59 2.50 0.52
CA THR A 86 3.05 1.55 -0.51
C THR A 86 4.45 1.00 -0.18
N ILE A 87 5.31 1.83 0.39
CA ILE A 87 6.63 1.40 0.85
C ILE A 87 6.48 0.42 2.02
N LEU A 88 5.60 0.76 2.96
CA LEU A 88 5.36 -0.07 4.15
C LEU A 88 4.79 -1.45 3.79
N ALA A 89 3.85 -1.47 2.85
CA ALA A 89 3.26 -2.73 2.37
C ALA A 89 4.30 -3.62 1.70
N ALA A 90 5.14 -3.05 0.85
CA ALA A 90 6.20 -3.80 0.17
C ALA A 90 7.24 -4.35 1.15
N HIS A 91 7.63 -3.55 2.15
CA HIS A 91 8.53 -4.01 3.20
C HIS A 91 7.93 -5.12 4.03
N TYR A 92 6.66 -5.00 4.41
CA TYR A 92 6.00 -5.99 5.25
C TYR A 92 5.91 -7.35 4.56
N GLU A 93 5.58 -7.37 3.26
CA GLU A 93 5.61 -8.59 2.47
C GLU A 93 6.97 -9.27 2.54
N ARG A 94 8.03 -8.49 2.33
CA ARG A 94 9.40 -9.01 2.30
C ARG A 94 9.85 -9.48 3.69
N ASP A 95 9.63 -8.65 4.72
CA ASP A 95 10.14 -8.91 6.07
C ASP A 95 9.47 -10.12 6.72
N TYR A 96 8.22 -10.40 6.36
CA TYR A 96 7.47 -11.52 6.93
C TYR A 96 7.22 -12.66 5.96
N ALA A 97 7.87 -12.62 4.79
CA ALA A 97 7.76 -13.66 3.76
C ALA A 97 6.30 -14.00 3.41
N LEU A 98 5.46 -12.98 3.30
CA LEU A 98 4.07 -13.12 2.90
C LEU A 98 3.94 -13.11 1.39
N ASN A 99 2.77 -13.49 0.89
CA ASN A 99 2.47 -13.44 -0.54
C ASN A 99 1.12 -12.77 -0.79
N PRO A 100 0.94 -11.50 -0.34
CA PRO A 100 -0.31 -10.79 -0.54
C PRO A 100 -0.46 -10.33 -1.98
N ARG A 101 -1.69 -10.03 -2.38
CA ARG A 101 -1.96 -9.28 -3.60
C ARG A 101 -1.96 -7.80 -3.25
N HIS A 102 -1.29 -6.99 -4.06
CA HIS A 102 -1.13 -5.55 -3.79
C HIS A 102 -1.95 -4.70 -4.74
N LEU A 103 -2.65 -3.72 -4.19
CA LEU A 103 -3.10 -2.54 -4.91
C LEU A 103 -2.25 -1.36 -4.42
N TYR A 104 -1.39 -0.85 -5.31
CA TYR A 104 -0.52 0.29 -5.00
C TYR A 104 -1.11 1.57 -5.57
N LEU A 105 -1.51 2.48 -4.69
CA LEU A 105 -2.03 3.79 -5.07
C LEU A 105 -0.95 4.84 -4.84
N THR A 106 -0.68 5.66 -5.85
CA THR A 106 0.37 6.68 -5.83
C THR A 106 1.69 6.16 -5.24
N PRO A 107 2.28 5.10 -5.85
CA PRO A 107 3.55 4.58 -5.36
C PRO A 107 4.67 5.61 -5.53
N LEU A 108 5.75 5.41 -4.77
CA LEU A 108 6.94 6.26 -4.81
C LEU A 108 8.07 5.51 -5.50
N ASN A 109 9.13 6.21 -5.88
CA ASN A 109 10.31 5.58 -6.48
C ASN A 109 10.85 4.44 -5.61
N LYS A 110 10.89 4.68 -4.30
CA LYS A 110 11.34 3.66 -3.35
C LYS A 110 10.46 2.42 -3.40
N THR A 111 9.15 2.58 -3.57
CA THR A 111 8.22 1.45 -3.71
C THR A 111 8.62 0.56 -4.86
N LEU A 112 8.86 1.17 -6.04
CA LEU A 112 9.21 0.42 -7.25
C LEU A 112 10.47 -0.43 -7.04
N SER A 113 11.44 0.08 -6.28
CA SER A 113 12.67 -0.66 -5.99
C SER A 113 12.46 -1.85 -5.05
N LEU A 114 11.34 -1.87 -4.32
CA LEU A 114 11.01 -2.95 -3.37
C LEU A 114 10.13 -4.04 -3.97
N VAL A 115 9.46 -3.75 -5.08
CA VAL A 115 8.59 -4.73 -5.75
C VAL A 115 9.46 -5.81 -6.41
N GLY A 116 9.37 -7.02 -5.91
CA GLY A 116 10.12 -8.16 -6.44
C GLY A 116 9.44 -8.80 -7.64
N PRO A 117 10.16 -9.67 -8.37
CA PRO A 117 9.59 -10.37 -9.54
C PRO A 117 8.46 -11.32 -9.17
N GLU A 118 8.41 -11.77 -7.93
CA GLU A 118 7.36 -12.68 -7.44
C GLU A 118 6.20 -11.98 -6.76
N SER A 119 6.28 -10.65 -6.59
CA SER A 119 5.19 -9.89 -5.98
C SER A 119 3.94 -9.94 -6.85
N ARG A 120 2.80 -10.15 -6.19
CA ARG A 120 1.51 -10.24 -6.85
C ARG A 120 0.85 -8.86 -6.84
N VAL A 121 0.89 -8.18 -7.96
CA VAL A 121 0.36 -6.81 -8.06
C VAL A 121 -0.95 -6.82 -8.84
N ILE A 122 -2.04 -6.41 -8.19
CA ILE A 122 -3.35 -6.24 -8.84
C ILE A 122 -3.25 -5.09 -9.85
N SER A 123 -2.74 -3.95 -9.39
CA SER A 123 -2.60 -2.75 -10.21
C SER A 123 -1.76 -1.71 -9.47
N MET A 124 -1.21 -0.77 -10.24
CA MET A 124 -0.64 0.48 -9.75
C MET A 124 -1.42 1.64 -10.35
N VAL A 125 -1.75 2.64 -9.54
CA VAL A 125 -2.53 3.81 -9.97
C VAL A 125 -1.77 5.08 -9.63
N LEU A 126 -1.65 5.99 -10.60
CA LEU A 126 -0.91 7.24 -10.44
C LEU A 126 -1.61 8.37 -11.20
N GLY A 127 -1.63 9.56 -10.63
CA GLY A 127 -2.07 10.77 -11.34
C GLY A 127 -0.98 11.27 -12.29
N THR A 128 -1.38 11.79 -13.45
CA THR A 128 -0.40 12.30 -14.43
C THR A 128 0.33 13.55 -13.94
N GLN A 129 -0.19 14.23 -12.93
CA GLN A 129 0.43 15.39 -12.30
C GLN A 129 1.08 15.08 -10.95
N ASP A 130 1.33 13.81 -10.67
CA ASP A 130 2.06 13.42 -9.48
C ASP A 130 3.49 13.96 -9.53
N ARG A 131 3.91 14.67 -8.48
CA ARG A 131 5.24 15.32 -8.43
C ARG A 131 6.35 14.40 -7.94
N PHE A 132 6.01 13.24 -7.36
CA PHE A 132 6.99 12.33 -6.79
C PHE A 132 7.39 11.20 -7.73
N LEU A 133 6.53 10.86 -8.68
CA LEU A 133 6.77 9.81 -9.66
C LEU A 133 6.06 10.19 -10.96
N THR A 134 6.78 10.11 -12.09
CA THR A 134 6.16 10.43 -13.38
C THR A 134 5.38 9.24 -13.92
N GLY A 135 4.33 9.53 -14.69
CA GLY A 135 3.58 8.49 -15.38
C GLY A 135 4.45 7.68 -16.34
N LYS A 136 5.43 8.34 -16.98
CA LYS A 136 6.39 7.69 -17.87
C LYS A 136 7.23 6.65 -17.12
N ALA A 137 7.74 7.00 -15.95
CA ALA A 137 8.56 6.10 -15.14
C ALA A 137 7.74 4.92 -14.63
N LEU A 138 6.50 5.17 -14.17
CA LEU A 138 5.61 4.10 -13.74
C LEU A 138 5.28 3.16 -14.89
N GLY A 139 4.91 3.71 -16.05
CA GLY A 139 4.57 2.92 -17.23
C GLY A 139 5.70 2.01 -17.67
N ALA A 140 6.94 2.55 -17.74
CA ALA A 140 8.11 1.76 -18.10
C ALA A 140 8.34 0.60 -17.12
N PHE A 141 8.22 0.87 -15.83
CA PHE A 141 8.37 -0.15 -14.79
C PHE A 141 7.32 -1.25 -14.93
N CYS A 142 6.05 -0.86 -15.07
CA CYS A 142 4.94 -1.79 -15.13
C CYS A 142 4.92 -2.61 -16.42
N GLU A 143 5.19 -1.98 -17.57
CA GLU A 143 5.18 -2.66 -18.86
C GLU A 143 6.28 -3.72 -18.94
N GLU A 144 7.46 -3.43 -18.42
CA GLU A 144 8.57 -4.39 -18.36
C GLU A 144 8.20 -5.64 -17.55
N ARG A 145 7.33 -5.50 -16.54
CA ARG A 145 6.96 -6.57 -15.62
C ARG A 145 5.56 -7.13 -15.82
N ASN A 146 4.85 -6.68 -16.84
CA ASN A 146 3.45 -7.06 -17.09
C ASN A 146 2.53 -6.77 -15.90
N ILE A 147 2.76 -5.66 -15.23
CA ILE A 147 1.90 -5.20 -14.13
C ILE A 147 0.83 -4.27 -14.68
N PRO A 148 -0.46 -4.52 -14.42
CA PRO A 148 -1.51 -3.56 -14.80
C PRO A 148 -1.31 -2.23 -14.10
N TYR A 149 -1.49 -1.13 -14.83
CA TYR A 149 -1.39 0.21 -14.24
C TYR A 149 -2.39 1.16 -14.90
N PHE A 150 -2.75 2.21 -14.16
CA PHE A 150 -3.67 3.23 -14.61
C PHE A 150 -3.10 4.61 -14.31
N LEU A 151 -3.09 5.48 -15.32
CA LEU A 151 -2.75 6.88 -15.17
C LEU A 151 -4.04 7.69 -15.20
N ILE A 152 -4.26 8.50 -14.17
CA ILE A 152 -5.46 9.34 -14.07
C ILE A 152 -5.08 10.75 -14.49
N GLU A 153 -5.62 11.19 -15.64
CA GLU A 153 -5.29 12.47 -16.23
C GLU A 153 -5.64 13.64 -15.32
N GLY A 154 -4.70 14.58 -15.18
CA GLY A 154 -4.91 15.81 -14.43
C GLY A 154 -4.90 15.68 -12.91
N VAL A 155 -4.59 14.50 -12.39
CA VAL A 155 -4.61 14.25 -10.94
C VAL A 155 -3.19 14.30 -10.38
N ASN A 156 -3.02 14.96 -9.24
CA ASN A 156 -1.76 15.02 -8.51
C ASN A 156 -1.64 13.85 -7.51
N HIS A 157 -0.62 13.92 -6.67
CA HIS A 157 -0.35 12.87 -5.66
C HIS A 157 -1.50 12.74 -4.58
#